data_8cceaf75cf045efeb3089a84e3ad9a3b
#
_entry.id   8cceaf75cf045efeb3089a84e3ad9a3b
#
_cell.length_a   1.000
_cell.length_b   1.000
_cell.length_c   1.000
_cell.angle_alpha   90.00
_cell.angle_beta   90.00
_cell.angle_gamma   90.00
#
_symmetry.space_group_name_H-M   'P 1'
#
loop_
_entity.id
_entity.type
_entity.pdbx_description
1 polymer ?
#
loop_
_entity_poly.entity_id
_entity_poly.type
_entity_poly.pdbx_seq_one_letter_code
_entity_poly.pdbx_strand_id
1 'polypeptide(L)'
;MCIRDSNKTIIIDSKSGYSGAGRGVHKKYKDKNLYESLSAYGLANHRHNSEIQQELDLKTGKKNKFHFTPHLTPMFRGILSTIYVDLKKGININKIIHVLNYQYKNQKFIKISKINTFLSTNDVINTNNCLISVCKSKYKDKIIILSAIDNLIKGGGGQAVQNMNNYYGFNQSEGLNV
;
A
#
# COMPACT_ATOMS: atom_id res chain seq x y z
N MET A 1 -10.25 11.42 13.42
CA MET A 1 -11.35 12.03 12.62
C MET A 1 -11.53 11.21 11.34
N CYS A 2 -12.73 10.68 11.09
CA CYS A 2 -12.99 9.87 9.92
C CYS A 2 -13.27 10.76 8.70
N ILE A 3 -12.34 10.83 7.76
CA ILE A 3 -12.45 11.63 6.51
C ILE A 3 -13.16 10.86 5.39
N ARG A 4 -13.19 9.54 5.48
CA ARG A 4 -13.84 8.65 4.53
C ARG A 4 -15.33 8.48 4.86
N ASP A 5 -16.16 8.30 3.83
CA ASP A 5 -17.51 7.78 4.03
C ASP A 5 -17.45 6.28 4.37
N SER A 6 -17.70 5.98 5.62
CA SER A 6 -17.57 4.62 6.15
C SER A 6 -18.68 3.65 5.71
N ASN A 7 -19.75 4.15 5.10
CA ASN A 7 -20.81 3.31 4.55
C ASN A 7 -20.48 2.84 3.11
N LYS A 8 -19.43 3.42 2.52
CA LYS A 8 -18.98 3.06 1.18
C LYS A 8 -17.84 2.05 1.21
N THR A 9 -17.77 1.22 0.20
CA THR A 9 -16.73 0.19 0.04
C THR A 9 -15.42 0.81 -0.43
N ILE A 10 -14.31 0.43 0.20
CA ILE A 10 -12.97 0.77 -0.29
C ILE A 10 -12.59 -0.23 -1.39
N ILE A 11 -12.06 0.23 -2.49
CA ILE A 11 -11.50 -0.64 -3.53
C ILE A 11 -9.98 -0.49 -3.48
N ILE A 12 -9.29 -1.61 -3.34
CA ILE A 12 -7.82 -1.70 -3.26
C ILE A 12 -7.36 -2.62 -4.38
N ASP A 13 -6.72 -2.06 -5.37
CA ASP A 13 -6.16 -2.77 -6.51
C ASP A 13 -4.63 -2.70 -6.47
N SER A 14 -3.96 -3.83 -6.25
CA SER A 14 -2.52 -3.88 -6.00
C SER A 14 -1.79 -4.69 -7.07
N LYS A 15 -0.78 -4.10 -7.67
CA LYS A 15 0.13 -4.71 -8.66
C LYS A 15 1.42 -5.07 -7.94
N SER A 16 1.71 -6.37 -7.81
CA SER A 16 2.87 -6.88 -7.08
C SER A 16 3.86 -7.57 -8.00
N GLY A 17 5.13 -7.28 -7.80
CA GLY A 17 6.21 -8.05 -8.42
C GLY A 17 6.20 -9.51 -7.97
N TYR A 18 6.67 -10.39 -8.87
CA TYR A 18 6.60 -11.85 -8.66
C TYR A 18 7.53 -12.38 -7.55
N SER A 19 8.54 -11.62 -7.14
CA SER A 19 9.40 -12.00 -6.01
C SER A 19 8.64 -12.17 -4.68
N GLY A 20 7.48 -11.53 -4.53
CA GLY A 20 6.60 -11.66 -3.36
C GLY A 20 5.93 -13.02 -3.21
N ALA A 21 5.90 -13.83 -4.26
CA ALA A 21 5.30 -15.17 -4.21
C ALA A 21 6.21 -16.26 -3.55
N GLY A 22 7.39 -15.86 -3.05
CA GLY A 22 8.29 -16.71 -2.28
C GLY A 22 9.20 -17.62 -3.13
N ARG A 23 9.95 -18.50 -2.46
CA ARG A 23 11.02 -19.34 -3.08
C ARG A 23 10.55 -20.33 -4.14
N GLY A 24 9.29 -20.63 -4.25
CA GLY A 24 8.72 -21.56 -5.24
C GLY A 24 8.28 -20.93 -6.57
N VAL A 25 8.47 -19.61 -6.74
CA VAL A 25 7.97 -18.82 -7.87
C VAL A 25 8.42 -19.38 -9.23
N HIS A 26 9.71 -19.66 -9.37
CA HIS A 26 10.26 -20.16 -10.64
C HIS A 26 9.65 -21.50 -11.08
N LYS A 27 9.31 -22.38 -10.15
CA LYS A 27 8.63 -23.66 -10.47
C LYS A 27 7.16 -23.43 -10.84
N LYS A 28 6.47 -22.57 -10.09
CA LYS A 28 5.02 -22.32 -10.24
C LYS A 28 4.66 -21.52 -11.49
N TYR A 29 5.59 -20.70 -11.99
CA TYR A 29 5.35 -19.77 -13.10
C TYR A 29 6.24 -20.05 -14.34
N LYS A 30 7.10 -21.07 -14.30
CA LYS A 30 7.98 -21.47 -15.43
C LYS A 30 7.22 -21.70 -16.74
N ASP A 31 5.99 -22.19 -16.63
CA ASP A 31 5.16 -22.56 -17.78
C ASP A 31 4.14 -21.48 -18.20
N LYS A 32 4.17 -20.31 -17.58
CA LYS A 32 3.13 -19.29 -17.75
C LYS A 32 3.69 -17.96 -18.22
N ASN A 33 4.48 -17.91 -19.22
CA ASN A 33 4.98 -16.65 -19.83
C ASN A 33 4.93 -15.40 -18.89
N LEU A 34 5.57 -15.55 -17.69
CA LEU A 34 5.49 -14.60 -16.59
C LEU A 34 5.87 -13.16 -16.99
N TYR A 35 6.77 -13.05 -17.97
CA TYR A 35 7.34 -11.77 -18.39
C TYR A 35 6.45 -10.96 -19.34
N GLU A 36 5.36 -11.55 -19.82
CA GLU A 36 4.42 -10.90 -20.74
C GLU A 36 2.96 -10.99 -20.26
N SER A 37 2.74 -11.42 -19.00
CA SER A 37 1.40 -11.59 -18.48
C SER A 37 1.18 -10.86 -17.16
N LEU A 38 -0.04 -10.43 -16.94
CA LEU A 38 -0.54 -9.88 -15.69
C LEU A 38 -1.73 -10.74 -15.27
N SER A 39 -1.74 -11.21 -14.02
CA SER A 39 -2.78 -12.10 -13.52
C SER A 39 -3.33 -11.63 -12.19
N ALA A 40 -4.65 -11.52 -12.07
CA ALA A 40 -5.29 -11.38 -10.76
C ALA A 40 -5.21 -12.72 -10.01
N TYR A 41 -5.08 -12.67 -8.69
CA TYR A 41 -5.05 -13.86 -7.85
C TYR A 41 -5.69 -13.62 -6.49
N GLY A 42 -6.08 -14.69 -5.81
CA GLY A 42 -6.56 -14.63 -4.42
C GLY A 42 -7.78 -13.75 -4.21
N LEU A 43 -8.64 -13.60 -5.21
CA LEU A 43 -9.87 -12.82 -5.10
C LEU A 43 -10.73 -13.38 -3.96
N ALA A 44 -11.17 -12.50 -3.08
CA ALA A 44 -11.94 -12.80 -1.87
C ALA A 44 -11.22 -13.65 -0.79
N ASN A 45 -10.19 -14.43 -1.15
CA ASN A 45 -9.54 -15.40 -0.25
C ASN A 45 -8.04 -15.12 -0.03
N HIS A 46 -7.56 -13.91 -0.31
CA HIS A 46 -6.17 -13.56 -0.08
C HIS A 46 -5.87 -13.52 1.43
N ARG A 47 -4.73 -14.07 1.84
CA ARG A 47 -4.32 -14.12 3.26
C ARG A 47 -4.29 -12.76 3.96
N HIS A 48 -3.97 -11.68 3.23
CA HIS A 48 -3.95 -10.33 3.80
C HIS A 48 -5.36 -9.73 4.00
N ASN A 49 -6.44 -10.36 3.53
CA ASN A 49 -7.79 -9.83 3.73
C ASN A 49 -8.13 -9.71 5.22
N SER A 50 -7.74 -10.70 6.04
CA SER A 50 -7.97 -10.65 7.48
C SER A 50 -7.17 -9.53 8.17
N GLU A 51 -5.92 -9.33 7.76
CA GLU A 51 -5.06 -8.26 8.29
C GLU A 51 -5.58 -6.87 7.90
N ILE A 52 -5.95 -6.67 6.63
CA ILE A 52 -6.54 -5.43 6.14
C ILE A 52 -7.85 -5.13 6.89
N GLN A 53 -8.71 -6.14 7.05
CA GLN A 53 -9.97 -6.00 7.78
C GLN A 53 -9.72 -5.57 9.22
N GLN A 54 -8.83 -6.27 9.91
CA GLN A 54 -8.46 -5.97 11.30
C GLN A 54 -7.98 -4.53 11.46
N GLU A 55 -7.02 -4.09 10.65
CA GLU A 55 -6.45 -2.74 10.73
C GLU A 55 -7.49 -1.65 10.41
N LEU A 56 -8.32 -1.86 9.39
CA LEU A 56 -9.38 -0.92 9.05
C LEU A 56 -10.41 -0.81 10.18
N ASP A 57 -10.80 -1.91 10.79
CA ASP A 57 -11.82 -1.96 11.85
C ASP A 57 -11.29 -1.35 13.15
N LEU A 58 -10.05 -1.68 13.54
CA LEU A 58 -9.39 -1.08 14.71
C LEU A 58 -9.27 0.44 14.60
N LYS A 59 -8.84 0.95 13.43
CA LYS A 59 -8.66 2.40 13.22
C LYS A 59 -9.97 3.18 13.15
N THR A 60 -11.06 2.55 12.80
CA THR A 60 -12.36 3.23 12.65
C THR A 60 -13.34 2.95 13.77
N GLY A 61 -13.08 1.95 14.62
CA GLY A 61 -13.97 1.48 15.67
C GLY A 61 -15.24 0.78 15.12
N LYS A 62 -15.25 0.39 13.86
CA LYS A 62 -16.41 -0.26 13.22
C LYS A 62 -16.02 -1.11 12.03
N LYS A 63 -16.91 -2.03 11.66
CA LYS A 63 -16.73 -2.91 10.51
C LYS A 63 -16.68 -2.11 9.20
N ASN A 64 -15.62 -2.33 8.41
CA ASN A 64 -15.42 -1.68 7.12
C ASN A 64 -15.64 -2.66 5.98
N LYS A 65 -16.16 -2.16 4.85
CA LYS A 65 -16.26 -2.93 3.62
C LYS A 65 -15.11 -2.55 2.70
N PHE A 66 -14.45 -3.54 2.14
CA PHE A 66 -13.43 -3.33 1.10
C PHE A 66 -13.41 -4.48 0.10
N HIS A 67 -12.90 -4.22 -1.09
CA HIS A 67 -12.46 -5.22 -2.04
C HIS A 67 -10.95 -5.08 -2.21
N PHE A 68 -10.25 -6.20 -2.07
CA PHE A 68 -8.82 -6.28 -2.33
C PHE A 68 -8.57 -7.18 -3.51
N THR A 69 -7.98 -6.63 -4.56
CA THR A 69 -7.67 -7.32 -5.81
C THR A 69 -6.18 -7.25 -6.07
N PRO A 70 -5.40 -8.25 -5.62
CA PRO A 70 -3.99 -8.32 -5.95
C PRO A 70 -3.77 -8.87 -7.36
N HIS A 71 -2.76 -8.32 -8.03
CA HIS A 71 -2.29 -8.79 -9.34
C HIS A 71 -0.80 -9.14 -9.26
N LEU A 72 -0.43 -10.24 -9.89
CA LEU A 72 0.95 -10.57 -10.16
C LEU A 72 1.35 -9.94 -11.49
N THR A 73 2.44 -9.19 -11.47
CA THR A 73 2.97 -8.48 -12.64
C THR A 73 4.31 -9.06 -13.08
N PRO A 74 4.73 -8.81 -14.34
CA PRO A 74 6.00 -9.32 -14.86
C PRO A 74 7.25 -8.63 -14.28
N MET A 75 7.08 -7.64 -13.41
CA MET A 75 8.21 -7.01 -12.72
C MET A 75 8.71 -7.89 -11.57
N PHE A 76 10.01 -7.87 -11.29
CA PHE A 76 10.60 -8.64 -10.20
C PHE A 76 10.19 -8.08 -8.83
N ARG A 77 10.38 -6.77 -8.61
CA ARG A 77 10.16 -6.08 -7.34
C ARG A 77 9.11 -4.99 -7.44
N GLY A 78 8.59 -4.63 -6.28
CA GLY A 78 7.71 -3.51 -6.06
C GLY A 78 6.26 -3.91 -5.92
N ILE A 79 5.52 -3.10 -5.17
CA ILE A 79 4.05 -3.12 -5.12
C ILE A 79 3.57 -1.71 -5.34
N LEU A 80 2.66 -1.55 -6.30
CA LEU A 80 1.89 -0.33 -6.49
C LEU A 80 0.42 -0.64 -6.20
N SER A 81 -0.12 0.01 -5.18
CA SER A 81 -1.54 -0.09 -4.83
C SER A 81 -2.28 1.16 -5.26
N THR A 82 -3.41 0.97 -5.95
CA THR A 82 -4.37 2.01 -6.29
C THR A 82 -5.61 1.83 -5.44
N ILE A 83 -5.94 2.82 -4.62
CA ILE A 83 -7.00 2.74 -3.62
C ILE A 83 -8.04 3.81 -3.92
N TYR A 84 -9.27 3.40 -4.15
CA TYR A 84 -10.40 4.29 -4.42
C TYR A 84 -11.20 4.49 -3.14
N VAL A 85 -11.42 5.75 -2.77
CA VAL A 85 -12.05 6.13 -1.51
C VAL A 85 -13.12 7.17 -1.75
N ASP A 86 -14.32 6.92 -1.23
CA ASP A 86 -15.40 7.90 -1.15
C ASP A 86 -15.19 8.81 0.06
N LEU A 87 -15.37 10.10 -0.15
CA LEU A 87 -15.21 11.14 0.87
C LEU A 87 -16.53 11.45 1.55
N LYS A 88 -16.46 11.81 2.82
CA LYS A 88 -17.60 12.44 3.50
C LYS A 88 -17.87 13.82 2.91
N LYS A 89 -19.14 14.23 2.93
CA LYS A 89 -19.56 15.58 2.54
C LYS A 89 -18.74 16.64 3.29
N GLY A 90 -18.25 17.63 2.56
CA GLY A 90 -17.43 18.72 3.11
C GLY A 90 -15.94 18.39 3.33
N ILE A 91 -15.50 17.18 2.98
CA ILE A 91 -14.08 16.80 2.97
C ILE A 91 -13.51 17.04 1.57
N ASN A 92 -12.34 17.63 1.51
CA ASN A 92 -11.58 17.85 0.28
C ASN A 92 -10.17 17.25 0.37
N ILE A 93 -9.48 17.20 -0.76
CA ILE A 93 -8.16 16.60 -0.89
C ILE A 93 -7.10 17.29 0.00
N ASN A 94 -7.17 18.62 0.17
CA ASN A 94 -6.21 19.36 0.99
C ASN A 94 -6.31 18.93 2.47
N LYS A 95 -7.52 18.70 2.96
CA LYS A 95 -7.74 18.21 4.32
C LYS A 95 -7.15 16.81 4.52
N ILE A 96 -7.21 15.96 3.50
CA ILE A 96 -6.63 14.63 3.54
C ILE A 96 -5.12 14.70 3.60
N ILE A 97 -4.49 15.49 2.74
CA ILE A 97 -3.04 15.70 2.75
C ILE A 97 -2.59 16.27 4.11
N HIS A 98 -3.31 17.24 4.65
CA HIS A 98 -3.00 17.77 5.98
C HIS A 98 -3.04 16.68 7.05
N VAL A 99 -4.06 15.84 7.06
CA VAL A 99 -4.18 14.73 8.03
C VAL A 99 -3.07 13.71 7.84
N LEU A 100 -2.72 13.33 6.61
CA LEU A 100 -1.64 12.38 6.33
C LEU A 100 -0.29 12.95 6.78
N ASN A 101 0.03 14.20 6.44
CA ASN A 101 1.27 14.85 6.87
C ASN A 101 1.35 14.96 8.39
N TYR A 102 0.26 15.28 9.08
CA TYR A 102 0.21 15.33 10.54
C TYR A 102 0.42 13.95 11.15
N GLN A 103 -0.27 12.92 10.63
CA GLN A 103 -0.21 11.55 11.15
C GLN A 103 1.19 10.94 10.99
N TYR A 104 1.86 11.23 9.87
CA TYR A 104 3.13 10.61 9.51
C TYR A 104 4.35 11.52 9.66
N LYS A 105 4.20 12.71 10.26
CA LYS A 105 5.29 13.71 10.39
C LYS A 105 6.58 13.17 11.02
N ASN A 106 6.46 12.19 11.92
CA ASN A 106 7.58 11.60 12.64
C ASN A 106 7.94 10.19 12.14
N GLN A 107 7.34 9.76 11.02
CA GLN A 107 7.57 8.43 10.45
C GLN A 107 8.62 8.51 9.34
N LYS A 108 9.85 8.07 9.66
CA LYS A 108 11.01 8.22 8.78
C LYS A 108 10.82 7.60 7.38
N PHE A 109 10.12 6.47 7.32
CA PHE A 109 9.93 5.70 6.10
C PHE A 109 8.59 5.95 5.37
N ILE A 110 7.71 6.81 5.92
CA ILE A 110 6.45 7.17 5.26
C ILE A 110 6.63 8.55 4.63
N LYS A 111 6.51 8.63 3.32
CA LYS A 111 6.68 9.88 2.56
C LYS A 111 5.40 10.23 1.82
N ILE A 112 4.83 11.38 2.14
CA ILE A 112 3.62 11.89 1.49
C ILE A 112 4.05 12.79 0.33
N SER A 113 3.70 12.39 -0.89
CA SER A 113 4.00 13.13 -2.11
C SER A 113 3.05 14.32 -2.31
N LYS A 114 3.42 15.24 -3.19
CA LYS A 114 2.52 16.33 -3.62
C LYS A 114 1.24 15.74 -4.24
N ILE A 115 0.14 16.51 -4.16
CA ILE A 115 -1.14 16.12 -4.78
C ILE A 115 -0.93 15.83 -6.27
N ASN A 116 -1.55 14.75 -6.76
CA ASN A 116 -1.46 14.28 -8.15
C ASN A 116 -0.05 13.83 -8.60
N THR A 117 0.85 13.48 -7.69
CA THR A 117 2.09 12.79 -8.07
C THR A 117 1.77 11.35 -8.48
N PHE A 118 2.15 10.96 -9.67
CA PHE A 118 2.04 9.57 -10.13
C PHE A 118 3.26 8.78 -9.66
N LEU A 119 3.03 7.80 -8.79
CA LEU A 119 4.09 7.00 -8.21
C LEU A 119 4.47 5.83 -9.14
N SER A 120 5.74 5.50 -9.13
CA SER A 120 6.30 4.29 -9.73
C SER A 120 6.86 3.36 -8.64
N THR A 121 6.85 2.06 -8.88
CA THR A 121 7.58 1.11 -8.02
C THR A 121 9.09 1.39 -8.04
N ASN A 122 9.61 1.96 -9.11
CA ASN A 122 11.03 2.34 -9.22
C ASN A 122 11.44 3.40 -8.19
N ASP A 123 10.50 4.22 -7.71
CA ASP A 123 10.77 5.27 -6.74
C ASP A 123 11.12 4.73 -5.34
N VAL A 124 10.90 3.44 -5.10
CA VAL A 124 11.04 2.79 -3.78
C VAL A 124 11.90 1.53 -3.78
N ILE A 125 12.32 1.05 -4.95
CA ILE A 125 13.16 -0.16 -5.05
C ILE A 125 14.43 -0.02 -4.21
N ASN A 126 14.78 -1.08 -3.48
CA ASN A 126 15.91 -1.16 -2.57
C ASN A 126 15.86 -0.21 -1.36
N THR A 127 14.70 0.36 -1.06
CA THR A 127 14.50 1.20 0.13
C THR A 127 13.43 0.62 1.06
N ASN A 128 13.46 1.05 2.33
CA ASN A 128 12.38 0.74 3.27
C ASN A 128 11.27 1.81 3.25
N ASN A 129 11.20 2.61 2.18
CA ASN A 129 10.19 3.67 2.06
C ASN A 129 8.81 3.13 1.67
N CYS A 130 7.79 3.80 2.16
CA CYS A 130 6.42 3.74 1.65
C CYS A 130 6.06 5.13 1.14
N LEU A 131 5.93 5.28 -0.17
CA LEU A 131 5.44 6.52 -0.78
C LEU A 131 3.91 6.49 -0.84
N ILE A 132 3.28 7.59 -0.48
CA ILE A 132 1.83 7.78 -0.56
C ILE A 132 1.55 9.06 -1.34
N SER A 133 0.72 8.96 -2.35
CA SER A 133 0.20 10.12 -3.11
C SER A 133 -1.33 10.12 -3.08
N VAL A 134 -1.90 11.31 -2.97
CA VAL A 134 -3.35 11.50 -3.08
C VAL A 134 -3.64 12.24 -4.37
N CYS A 135 -4.44 11.61 -5.22
CA CYS A 135 -4.79 12.13 -6.53
C CYS A 135 -6.28 12.49 -6.58
N LYS A 136 -6.57 13.55 -7.33
CA LYS A 136 -7.95 13.92 -7.64
C LYS A 136 -8.60 12.84 -8.49
N SER A 137 -9.85 12.53 -8.19
CA SER A 137 -10.72 11.77 -9.07
C SER A 137 -11.48 12.73 -10.01
N LYS A 138 -12.06 12.17 -11.08
CA LYS A 138 -13.06 12.89 -11.90
C LYS A 138 -14.24 13.39 -11.06
N TYR A 139 -14.58 12.66 -10.01
CA TYR A 139 -15.70 12.96 -9.11
C TYR A 139 -15.20 13.67 -7.85
N LYS A 140 -15.88 14.78 -7.46
CA LYS A 140 -15.46 15.61 -6.32
C LYS A 140 -15.59 14.93 -4.96
N ASP A 141 -16.45 13.92 -4.85
CA ASP A 141 -16.70 13.11 -3.66
C ASP A 141 -15.79 11.87 -3.56
N LYS A 142 -14.83 11.72 -4.47
CA LYS A 142 -13.89 10.60 -4.53
C LYS A 142 -12.45 11.06 -4.66
N ILE A 143 -11.56 10.24 -4.12
CA ILE A 143 -10.10 10.38 -4.34
C ILE A 143 -9.51 9.04 -4.74
N ILE A 144 -8.33 9.11 -5.33
CA ILE A 144 -7.47 7.96 -5.58
C ILE A 144 -6.22 8.13 -4.73
N ILE A 145 -5.91 7.12 -3.92
CA ILE A 145 -4.66 7.07 -3.17
C ILE A 145 -3.76 6.06 -3.87
N LEU A 146 -2.55 6.48 -4.20
CA LEU A 146 -1.49 5.61 -4.67
C LEU A 146 -0.55 5.30 -3.51
N SER A 147 -0.12 4.06 -3.39
CA SER A 147 0.92 3.66 -2.45
C SER A 147 1.93 2.77 -3.15
N ALA A 148 3.22 3.09 -3.00
CA ALA A 148 4.32 2.30 -3.57
C ALA A 148 5.29 1.86 -2.47
N ILE A 149 5.68 0.59 -2.51
CA ILE A 149 6.69 -0.01 -1.63
C ILE A 149 7.57 -1.01 -2.38
N ASP A 150 8.77 -1.26 -1.89
CA ASP A 150 9.53 -2.46 -2.26
C ASP A 150 8.93 -3.66 -1.49
N ASN A 151 8.43 -4.66 -2.21
CA ASN A 151 7.76 -5.81 -1.62
C ASN A 151 8.69 -6.75 -0.83
N LEU A 152 10.00 -6.73 -1.08
CA LEU A 152 10.98 -7.53 -0.35
C LEU A 152 11.56 -6.79 0.86
N ILE A 153 11.60 -5.46 0.81
CA ILE A 153 12.15 -4.63 1.88
C ILE A 153 11.02 -4.11 2.76
N LYS A 154 10.31 -3.06 2.38
CA LYS A 154 9.19 -2.53 3.20
C LYS A 154 8.05 -3.53 3.35
N GLY A 155 7.76 -4.30 2.30
CA GLY A 155 6.76 -5.37 2.33
C GLY A 155 7.24 -6.69 2.98
N GLY A 156 8.48 -6.75 3.46
CA GLY A 156 9.08 -7.99 3.96
C GLY A 156 10.20 -7.78 4.97
N GLY A 157 11.43 -8.14 4.62
CA GLY A 157 12.58 -8.14 5.52
C GLY A 157 12.90 -6.80 6.17
N GLY A 158 12.79 -5.70 5.42
CA GLY A 158 13.02 -4.37 5.94
C GLY A 158 12.02 -3.95 7.02
N GLN A 159 10.74 -4.32 6.87
CA GLN A 159 9.75 -4.07 7.92
C GLN A 159 10.03 -4.90 9.17
N ALA A 160 10.52 -6.14 9.02
CA ALA A 160 10.90 -6.97 10.17
C ALA A 160 12.07 -6.33 10.94
N VAL A 161 13.10 -5.84 10.24
CA VAL A 161 14.23 -5.11 10.87
C VAL A 161 13.74 -3.83 11.54
N GLN A 162 12.87 -3.05 10.90
CA GLN A 162 12.29 -1.85 11.49
C GLN A 162 11.49 -2.17 12.78
N ASN A 163 10.72 -3.25 12.77
CA ASN A 163 9.97 -3.68 13.96
C ASN A 163 10.92 -4.09 15.10
N MET A 164 11.99 -4.82 14.77
CA MET A 164 13.04 -5.18 15.75
C MET A 164 13.70 -3.93 16.34
N ASN A 165 14.09 -2.96 15.49
CA ASN A 165 14.70 -1.71 15.95
C ASN A 165 13.77 -0.97 16.92
N ASN A 166 12.48 -0.84 16.56
CA ASN A 166 11.49 -0.18 17.42
C ASN A 166 11.29 -0.94 18.75
N TYR A 167 11.28 -2.27 18.72
CA TYR A 167 11.08 -3.10 19.90
C TYR A 167 12.23 -2.97 20.90
N TYR A 168 13.47 -2.95 20.41
CA TYR A 168 14.68 -2.84 21.24
C TYR A 168 15.13 -1.39 21.51
N GLY A 169 14.38 -0.39 21.03
CA GLY A 169 14.71 1.03 21.24
C GLY A 169 15.88 1.54 20.39
N PHE A 170 16.26 0.84 19.33
CA PHE A 170 17.26 1.31 18.36
C PHE A 170 16.66 2.39 17.45
N ASN A 171 17.53 3.11 16.73
CA ASN A 171 17.04 4.00 15.68
C ASN A 171 16.27 3.16 14.65
N GLN A 172 15.02 3.54 14.35
CA GLN A 172 14.16 2.77 13.45
C GLN A 172 14.77 2.50 12.06
N SER A 173 15.76 3.29 11.66
CA SER A 173 16.45 3.14 10.36
C SER A 173 17.79 2.40 10.45
N GLU A 174 18.16 1.86 11.60
CA GLU A 174 19.41 1.12 11.73
C GLU A 174 19.43 -0.06 10.77
N GLY A 175 20.48 -0.16 9.93
CA GLY A 175 20.62 -1.19 8.90
C GLY A 175 19.60 -1.13 7.74
N LEU A 176 18.87 -0.02 7.58
CA LEU A 176 17.86 0.13 6.53
C LEU A 176 18.15 1.35 5.64
N ASN A 177 17.94 1.18 4.33
CA ASN A 177 18.00 2.27 3.35
C ASN A 177 16.70 3.12 3.41
N VAL A 178 16.88 4.44 3.32
CA VAL A 178 15.83 5.46 3.40
C VAL A 178 15.56 6.07 2.03
#